data_edf5d02444d511462562d6d9df8317dc
#
_entry.id   edf5d02444d511462562d6d9df8317dc
#
_cell.length_a   1.000
_cell.length_b   1.000
_cell.length_c   1.000
_cell.angle_alpha   90.00
_cell.angle_beta   90.00
_cell.angle_gamma   90.00
#
_symmetry.space_group_name_H-M   'P 1'
#
loop_
_entity.id
_entity.type
_entity.pdbx_description
1 polymer ?
#
loop_
_entity_poly.entity_id
_entity_poly.type
_entity_poly.pdbx_seq_one_letter_code
_entity_poly.pdbx_strand_id
1 'polypeptide(L)'
;MRRIFTAALLLVAATFAAAADRPEGRSFATRSVTYARHGMVGAAHPLAVQVGLDVLKAGGSAVDAAIAVNAALGFLEPTANGLGGDLFAMVWDPETEKLYGLNASGRAPKSLTIDKVPARENGTIPVYSVYSWTIPGCADGWFELHGKFGRLPMKDLLGPVAELARDGAPVPQVIAGGWARSIHRFKDKPGFAEVFMPGGRAPKEGEVFANPALAQTLERLAAGGRDVFYRGEIAEQIVAFSDEVGGFFSMQDFANHTSEWVEPISTTYRGLTVWELPPNPQGLAALQMLNILEGFDVAAMGRDSTDFWHLMVEAKKLAYADRARYYADMQFAEVPVEELLSKDYAAERAKLIDMKRAARSVDPGNPMVDHGDTTFLVAADKDGMLVSLIQSNYTGFGSGHVVPAVGI
;
A
#
# COMPACT_ATOMS: atom_id res chain seq x y z
N MET A 1 -56.49 -41.09 -15.42
CA MET A 1 -56.25 -39.64 -15.37
C MET A 1 -55.77 -39.15 -14.01
N ARG A 2 -56.40 -39.47 -12.85
CA ARG A 2 -55.96 -39.00 -11.51
C ARG A 2 -54.51 -39.37 -11.13
N ARG A 3 -54.00 -40.55 -11.50
CA ARG A 3 -52.63 -40.98 -11.14
C ARG A 3 -51.55 -40.28 -11.99
N ILE A 4 -51.86 -39.85 -13.20
CA ILE A 4 -50.93 -39.10 -14.07
C ILE A 4 -50.79 -37.64 -13.59
N PHE A 5 -51.88 -37.05 -13.12
CA PHE A 5 -51.87 -35.71 -12.51
C PHE A 5 -51.07 -35.64 -11.22
N THR A 6 -51.15 -36.68 -10.37
CA THR A 6 -50.41 -36.73 -9.11
C THR A 6 -48.91 -36.91 -9.36
N ALA A 7 -48.50 -37.69 -10.37
CA ALA A 7 -47.10 -37.86 -10.75
C ALA A 7 -46.52 -36.59 -11.38
N ALA A 8 -47.29 -35.86 -12.20
CA ALA A 8 -46.88 -34.58 -12.76
C ALA A 8 -46.73 -33.48 -11.70
N LEU A 9 -47.64 -33.46 -10.69
CA LEU A 9 -47.52 -32.51 -9.59
C LEU A 9 -46.34 -32.79 -8.67
N LEU A 10 -45.98 -34.08 -8.44
CA LEU A 10 -44.79 -34.47 -7.70
C LEU A 10 -43.49 -34.18 -8.47
N LEU A 11 -43.49 -34.30 -9.81
CA LEU A 11 -42.36 -33.94 -10.62
C LEU A 11 -42.12 -32.43 -10.64
N VAL A 12 -43.18 -31.60 -10.69
CA VAL A 12 -43.06 -30.13 -10.62
C VAL A 12 -42.65 -29.68 -9.21
N ALA A 13 -43.13 -30.36 -8.14
CA ALA A 13 -42.68 -30.08 -6.77
C ALA A 13 -41.20 -30.49 -6.55
N ALA A 14 -40.74 -31.57 -7.18
CA ALA A 14 -39.33 -31.98 -7.12
C ALA A 14 -38.37 -31.02 -7.86
N THR A 15 -38.83 -30.35 -8.92
CA THR A 15 -38.04 -29.33 -9.60
C THR A 15 -37.92 -28.02 -8.83
N PHE A 16 -38.89 -27.71 -7.94
CA PHE A 16 -38.81 -26.57 -7.01
C PHE A 16 -38.06 -26.91 -5.70
N ALA A 17 -37.92 -28.18 -5.35
CA ALA A 17 -37.16 -28.62 -4.16
C ALA A 17 -35.65 -28.76 -4.42
N ALA A 18 -35.22 -28.60 -5.66
CA ALA A 18 -33.78 -28.41 -6.01
C ALA A 18 -33.31 -26.96 -5.85
N ALA A 19 -34.06 -26.17 -5.09
CA ALA A 19 -33.61 -24.86 -4.66
C ALA A 19 -32.37 -25.05 -3.75
N ALA A 20 -31.26 -24.70 -4.26
CA ALA A 20 -29.94 -24.89 -3.76
C ALA A 20 -29.84 -24.62 -2.25
N ASP A 21 -29.30 -25.59 -1.54
CA ASP A 21 -28.80 -25.46 -0.17
C ASP A 21 -27.67 -24.42 -0.09
N ARG A 22 -27.26 -23.90 -1.24
CA ARG A 22 -26.24 -22.85 -1.37
C ARG A 22 -26.74 -21.77 -2.32
N PRO A 23 -26.58 -20.48 -1.96
CA PRO A 23 -26.86 -19.40 -2.89
C PRO A 23 -26.05 -19.64 -4.17
N GLU A 24 -26.71 -19.77 -5.31
CA GLU A 24 -26.03 -19.74 -6.61
C GLU A 24 -25.52 -18.31 -6.79
N GLY A 25 -24.21 -18.13 -6.58
CA GLY A 25 -23.51 -16.87 -6.80
C GLY A 25 -23.29 -16.60 -8.28
N ARG A 26 -22.94 -15.37 -8.60
CA ARG A 26 -22.34 -15.03 -9.87
C ARG A 26 -21.00 -15.79 -10.02
N SER A 27 -20.39 -15.84 -11.21
CA SER A 27 -19.21 -16.61 -11.57
C SER A 27 -17.91 -16.32 -10.77
N PHE A 28 -17.98 -15.58 -9.67
CA PHE A 28 -16.86 -15.34 -8.76
C PHE A 28 -17.20 -15.80 -7.34
N ALA A 29 -16.15 -16.14 -6.58
CA ALA A 29 -16.30 -16.63 -5.21
C ALA A 29 -17.02 -15.61 -4.34
N THR A 30 -18.07 -16.06 -3.67
CA THR A 30 -18.84 -15.28 -2.70
C THR A 30 -18.75 -15.95 -1.32
N ARG A 31 -18.94 -15.17 -0.27
CA ARG A 31 -19.05 -15.66 1.10
C ARG A 31 -20.19 -14.96 1.82
N SER A 32 -20.63 -15.56 2.92
CA SER A 32 -21.58 -14.90 3.83
C SER A 32 -20.97 -13.63 4.43
N VAL A 33 -21.83 -12.71 4.84
CA VAL A 33 -21.41 -11.55 5.63
C VAL A 33 -20.74 -12.02 6.92
N THR A 34 -19.60 -11.45 7.24
CA THR A 34 -18.85 -11.75 8.46
C THR A 34 -19.10 -10.65 9.48
N TYR A 35 -19.50 -11.03 10.68
CA TYR A 35 -19.72 -10.12 11.81
C TYR A 35 -18.60 -10.29 12.84
N ALA A 36 -18.11 -9.20 13.39
CA ALA A 36 -17.05 -9.19 14.39
C ALA A 36 -17.43 -8.31 15.58
N ARG A 37 -17.09 -8.74 16.81
CA ARG A 37 -17.43 -8.01 18.06
C ARG A 37 -16.36 -6.97 18.44
N HIS A 38 -15.11 -7.19 18.04
CA HIS A 38 -13.98 -6.38 18.47
C HIS A 38 -13.42 -5.48 17.36
N GLY A 39 -13.95 -5.63 16.16
CA GLY A 39 -13.47 -4.96 14.97
C GLY A 39 -13.05 -5.95 13.89
N MET A 40 -12.48 -5.45 12.82
CA MET A 40 -12.10 -6.25 11.65
C MET A 40 -10.81 -5.72 11.05
N VAL A 41 -10.03 -6.64 10.47
CA VAL A 41 -8.78 -6.32 9.76
C VAL A 41 -8.81 -7.00 8.40
N GLY A 42 -8.39 -6.27 7.37
CA GLY A 42 -8.13 -6.81 6.03
C GLY A 42 -6.71 -6.46 5.60
N ALA A 43 -5.91 -7.47 5.22
CA ALA A 43 -4.54 -7.31 4.75
C ALA A 43 -4.12 -8.47 3.85
N ALA A 44 -3.00 -8.33 3.15
CA ALA A 44 -2.50 -9.30 2.19
C ALA A 44 -2.08 -10.63 2.82
N HIS A 45 -1.66 -10.65 4.10
CA HIS A 45 -1.11 -11.83 4.75
C HIS A 45 -1.93 -12.28 5.98
N PRO A 46 -2.35 -13.57 6.08
CA PRO A 46 -3.20 -14.05 7.18
C PRO A 46 -2.57 -13.87 8.58
N LEU A 47 -1.26 -14.08 8.74
CA LEU A 47 -0.59 -13.88 10.03
C LEU A 47 -0.57 -12.41 10.44
N ALA A 48 -0.45 -11.48 9.48
CA ALA A 48 -0.55 -10.05 9.79
C ALA A 48 -1.98 -9.69 10.24
N VAL A 49 -3.01 -10.24 9.59
CA VAL A 49 -4.41 -10.10 10.03
C VAL A 49 -4.59 -10.63 11.45
N GLN A 50 -3.99 -11.79 11.79
CA GLN A 50 -4.04 -12.36 13.13
C GLN A 50 -3.46 -11.40 14.16
N VAL A 51 -2.27 -10.83 13.91
CA VAL A 51 -1.63 -9.82 14.78
C VAL A 51 -2.57 -8.64 15.03
N GLY A 52 -3.17 -8.08 13.97
CA GLY A 52 -4.10 -6.95 14.11
C GLY A 52 -5.38 -7.31 14.90
N LEU A 53 -5.93 -8.50 14.70
CA LEU A 53 -7.09 -8.98 15.46
C LEU A 53 -6.76 -9.18 16.95
N ASP A 54 -5.57 -9.63 17.28
CA ASP A 54 -5.16 -9.80 18.67
C ASP A 54 -4.97 -8.44 19.36
N VAL A 55 -4.46 -7.43 18.66
CA VAL A 55 -4.41 -6.03 19.13
C VAL A 55 -5.83 -5.49 19.41
N LEU A 56 -6.79 -5.69 18.48
CA LEU A 56 -8.17 -5.26 18.70
C LEU A 56 -8.84 -5.96 19.89
N LYS A 57 -8.61 -7.27 20.07
CA LYS A 57 -9.10 -8.06 21.22
C LYS A 57 -8.50 -7.57 22.54
N ALA A 58 -7.24 -7.14 22.52
CA ALA A 58 -6.57 -6.55 23.69
C ALA A 58 -7.07 -5.15 24.06
N GLY A 59 -7.98 -4.57 23.25
CA GLY A 59 -8.55 -3.24 23.48
C GLY A 59 -7.87 -2.10 22.72
N GLY A 60 -6.99 -2.43 21.79
CA GLY A 60 -6.35 -1.46 20.90
C GLY A 60 -7.35 -0.79 19.96
N SER A 61 -6.99 0.40 19.48
CA SER A 61 -7.72 1.12 18.45
C SER A 61 -7.51 0.49 17.06
N ALA A 62 -8.29 0.91 16.08
CA ALA A 62 -8.04 0.55 14.68
C ALA A 62 -6.65 1.00 14.20
N VAL A 63 -6.15 2.12 14.73
CA VAL A 63 -4.79 2.61 14.44
C VAL A 63 -3.72 1.71 15.06
N ASP A 64 -3.89 1.28 16.31
CA ASP A 64 -2.97 0.31 16.93
C ASP A 64 -2.89 -0.97 16.11
N ALA A 65 -4.05 -1.50 15.69
CA ALA A 65 -4.11 -2.68 14.85
C ALA A 65 -3.41 -2.44 13.49
N ALA A 66 -3.64 -1.30 12.85
CA ALA A 66 -3.03 -0.96 11.57
C ALA A 66 -1.50 -0.87 11.65
N ILE A 67 -0.94 -0.28 12.71
CA ILE A 67 0.51 -0.22 12.96
C ILE A 67 1.08 -1.63 13.11
N ALA A 68 0.50 -2.46 13.97
CA ALA A 68 0.96 -3.82 14.20
C ALA A 68 0.89 -4.70 12.94
N VAL A 69 -0.19 -4.56 12.15
CA VAL A 69 -0.36 -5.25 10.86
C VAL A 69 0.69 -4.80 9.86
N ASN A 70 0.92 -3.48 9.75
CA ASN A 70 1.92 -2.95 8.82
C ASN A 70 3.34 -3.40 9.20
N ALA A 71 3.69 -3.37 10.47
CA ALA A 71 4.96 -3.91 10.96
C ALA A 71 5.11 -5.40 10.63
N ALA A 72 4.05 -6.21 10.85
CA ALA A 72 4.04 -7.63 10.51
C ALA A 72 4.19 -7.87 9.00
N LEU A 73 3.52 -7.08 8.16
CA LEU A 73 3.64 -7.16 6.71
C LEU A 73 5.06 -6.84 6.25
N GLY A 74 5.76 -5.89 6.86
CA GLY A 74 7.16 -5.57 6.56
C GLY A 74 8.11 -6.76 6.74
N PHE A 75 7.78 -7.69 7.64
CA PHE A 75 8.49 -8.96 7.79
C PHE A 75 7.95 -10.07 6.89
N LEU A 76 6.61 -10.24 6.83
CA LEU A 76 5.95 -11.36 6.16
C LEU A 76 5.88 -11.21 4.64
N GLU A 77 5.91 -9.98 4.14
CA GLU A 77 5.79 -9.61 2.72
C GLU A 77 6.89 -8.62 2.30
N PRO A 78 8.19 -8.95 2.53
CA PRO A 78 9.29 -8.01 2.28
C PRO A 78 9.47 -7.67 0.80
N THR A 79 8.81 -8.43 -0.08
CA THR A 79 8.76 -8.17 -1.53
C THR A 79 7.92 -6.94 -1.91
N ALA A 80 7.06 -6.45 -1.01
CA ALA A 80 6.13 -5.36 -1.32
C ALA A 80 6.32 -4.13 -0.43
N ASN A 81 6.77 -4.33 0.81
CA ASN A 81 6.86 -3.27 1.80
C ASN A 81 7.94 -3.52 2.86
N GLY A 82 8.16 -2.57 3.75
CA GLY A 82 9.12 -2.68 4.85
C GLY A 82 9.40 -1.33 5.51
N LEU A 83 10.06 -1.37 6.67
CA LEU A 83 10.33 -0.21 7.52
C LEU A 83 11.19 0.88 6.82
N GLY A 84 11.91 0.50 5.75
CA GLY A 84 12.68 1.43 4.92
C GLY A 84 11.85 2.24 3.90
N GLY A 85 10.55 2.02 3.81
CA GLY A 85 9.68 2.65 2.83
C GLY A 85 8.85 3.81 3.36
N ASP A 86 7.87 4.21 2.54
CA ASP A 86 6.90 5.27 2.80
C ASP A 86 5.64 4.71 3.46
N LEU A 87 4.84 5.59 4.08
CA LEU A 87 3.53 5.26 4.59
C LEU A 87 2.56 6.41 4.33
N PHE A 88 1.33 6.07 3.94
CA PHE A 88 0.21 7.00 3.86
C PHE A 88 -0.99 6.40 4.59
N ALA A 89 -1.75 7.22 5.31
CA ALA A 89 -2.92 6.76 6.03
C ALA A 89 -4.06 7.76 5.97
N MET A 90 -5.29 7.24 5.93
CA MET A 90 -6.50 8.00 6.24
C MET A 90 -7.18 7.36 7.46
N VAL A 91 -7.59 8.20 8.41
CA VAL A 91 -8.24 7.77 9.65
C VAL A 91 -9.56 8.51 9.80
N TRP A 92 -10.66 7.77 9.81
CA TRP A 92 -11.95 8.27 10.25
C TRP A 92 -12.04 8.16 11.77
N ASP A 93 -12.20 9.29 12.43
CA ASP A 93 -12.41 9.36 13.87
C ASP A 93 -13.89 9.62 14.18
N PRO A 94 -14.60 8.65 14.78
CA PRO A 94 -16.01 8.79 15.09
C PRO A 94 -16.29 9.78 16.23
N GLU A 95 -15.31 10.10 17.07
CA GLU A 95 -15.50 11.07 18.17
C GLU A 95 -15.56 12.51 17.66
N THR A 96 -14.75 12.81 16.67
CA THR A 96 -14.71 14.15 16.04
C THR A 96 -15.50 14.22 14.75
N GLU A 97 -16.01 13.09 14.26
CA GLU A 97 -16.68 12.95 12.96
C GLU A 97 -15.82 13.53 11.82
N LYS A 98 -14.49 13.37 11.91
CA LYS A 98 -13.54 13.91 10.96
C LYS A 98 -12.68 12.81 10.33
N LEU A 99 -12.38 12.98 9.04
CA LEU A 99 -11.38 12.22 8.30
C LEU A 99 -10.04 12.94 8.36
N TYR A 100 -9.01 12.25 8.82
CA TYR A 100 -7.64 12.75 8.92
C TYR A 100 -6.77 12.06 7.86
N GLY A 101 -5.87 12.81 7.24
CA GLY A 101 -4.88 12.30 6.31
C GLY A 101 -3.47 12.43 6.86
N LEU A 102 -2.66 11.39 6.74
CA LEU A 102 -1.24 11.41 7.08
C LEU A 102 -0.40 11.07 5.85
N ASN A 103 0.52 11.97 5.53
CA ASN A 103 1.59 11.75 4.55
C ASN A 103 2.90 11.52 5.30
N ALA A 104 3.35 10.29 5.33
CA ALA A 104 4.62 9.85 5.90
C ALA A 104 5.55 9.32 4.78
N SER A 105 5.63 10.05 3.67
CA SER A 105 6.64 9.82 2.64
C SER A 105 7.96 10.49 2.99
N GLY A 106 9.06 9.90 2.56
CA GLY A 106 10.39 10.43 2.80
C GLY A 106 10.83 11.44 1.74
N ARG A 107 11.63 12.41 2.16
CA ARG A 107 12.30 13.34 1.23
C ARG A 107 13.63 12.77 0.74
N ALA A 108 14.04 13.21 -0.44
CA ALA A 108 15.40 12.94 -0.93
C ALA A 108 16.44 13.57 0.01
N PRO A 109 17.64 12.95 0.15
CA PRO A 109 18.74 13.55 0.91
C PRO A 109 19.12 14.93 0.37
N LYS A 110 19.35 15.91 1.24
CA LYS A 110 19.70 17.28 0.82
C LYS A 110 20.98 17.37 -0.03
N SER A 111 21.87 16.43 0.19
CA SER A 111 23.15 16.38 -0.57
C SER A 111 22.96 15.86 -1.99
N LEU A 112 21.84 15.21 -2.33
CA LEU A 112 21.53 14.68 -3.66
C LEU A 112 20.89 15.77 -4.51
N THR A 113 21.68 16.36 -5.41
CA THR A 113 21.22 17.36 -6.38
C THR A 113 21.09 16.73 -7.77
N ILE A 114 20.32 17.36 -8.66
CA ILE A 114 20.02 16.79 -9.98
C ILE A 114 21.28 16.57 -10.85
N ASP A 115 22.29 17.38 -10.70
CA ASP A 115 23.57 17.27 -11.39
C ASP A 115 24.40 16.05 -10.96
N LYS A 116 24.11 15.47 -9.79
CA LYS A 116 24.75 14.25 -9.30
C LYS A 116 24.07 12.98 -9.83
N VAL A 117 22.83 13.08 -10.29
CA VAL A 117 22.10 11.94 -10.84
C VAL A 117 22.64 11.62 -12.23
N PRO A 118 23.08 10.38 -12.51
CA PRO A 118 23.55 10.00 -13.82
C PRO A 118 22.50 10.27 -14.90
N ALA A 119 22.91 10.96 -15.96
CA ALA A 119 22.05 11.21 -17.10
C ALA A 119 21.61 9.88 -17.74
N ARG A 120 20.31 9.68 -17.91
CA ARG A 120 19.73 8.57 -18.65
C ARG A 120 19.13 9.07 -19.95
N GLU A 121 19.12 8.21 -20.98
CA GLU A 121 18.55 8.55 -22.29
C GLU A 121 17.09 9.01 -22.21
N ASN A 122 16.33 8.51 -21.24
CA ASN A 122 14.93 8.86 -21.01
C ASN A 122 14.71 9.92 -19.91
N GLY A 123 15.77 10.50 -19.35
CA GLY A 123 15.68 11.50 -18.28
C GLY A 123 15.18 10.99 -16.92
N THR A 124 15.13 9.67 -16.69
CA THR A 124 14.64 9.10 -15.42
C THR A 124 15.76 8.84 -14.42
N ILE A 125 15.42 8.85 -13.12
CA ILE A 125 16.32 8.42 -12.04
C ILE A 125 16.48 6.90 -12.09
N PRO A 126 17.71 6.35 -11.92
CA PRO A 126 17.89 4.89 -11.83
C PRO A 126 17.19 4.30 -10.60
N VAL A 127 16.11 3.54 -10.81
CA VAL A 127 15.23 3.02 -9.74
C VAL A 127 15.97 2.16 -8.72
N TYR A 128 16.82 1.23 -9.19
CA TYR A 128 17.55 0.30 -8.31
C TYR A 128 18.94 0.83 -7.93
N SER A 129 18.99 2.03 -7.37
CA SER A 129 20.24 2.71 -7.05
C SER A 129 20.11 3.62 -5.83
N VAL A 130 21.25 4.09 -5.33
CA VAL A 130 21.34 5.07 -4.24
C VAL A 130 20.69 6.43 -4.58
N TYR A 131 20.48 6.71 -5.86
CA TYR A 131 19.85 7.96 -6.32
C TYR A 131 18.33 7.98 -6.17
N SER A 132 17.71 6.83 -5.94
CA SER A 132 16.27 6.73 -5.71
C SER A 132 15.89 6.63 -4.24
N TRP A 133 16.85 6.72 -3.33
CA TRP A 133 16.58 6.62 -1.91
C TRP A 133 15.93 7.88 -1.36
N THR A 134 14.97 7.68 -0.49
CA THR A 134 14.37 8.69 0.37
C THR A 134 14.57 8.32 1.83
N ILE A 135 14.50 9.29 2.73
CA ILE A 135 14.51 9.02 4.17
C ILE A 135 13.30 8.14 4.49
N PRO A 136 13.47 6.97 5.14
CA PRO A 136 12.32 6.13 5.49
C PRO A 136 11.28 6.88 6.32
N GLY A 137 10.04 6.95 5.82
CA GLY A 137 8.96 7.65 6.51
C GLY A 137 8.08 6.76 7.37
N CYS A 138 8.08 5.46 7.12
CA CYS A 138 7.19 4.49 7.73
C CYS A 138 7.21 4.52 9.27
N ALA A 139 8.41 4.53 9.88
CA ALA A 139 8.54 4.57 11.33
C ALA A 139 7.95 5.85 11.95
N ASP A 140 8.22 7.01 11.34
CA ASP A 140 7.66 8.29 11.77
C ASP A 140 6.13 8.28 11.69
N GLY A 141 5.59 7.76 10.59
CA GLY A 141 4.15 7.61 10.40
C GLY A 141 3.50 6.75 11.49
N TRP A 142 4.16 5.67 11.95
CA TRP A 142 3.64 4.88 13.06
C TRP A 142 3.54 5.70 14.35
N PHE A 143 4.56 6.48 14.68
CA PHE A 143 4.56 7.29 15.89
C PHE A 143 3.59 8.48 15.83
N GLU A 144 3.42 9.10 14.66
CA GLU A 144 2.42 10.14 14.42
C GLU A 144 0.99 9.60 14.59
N LEU A 145 0.68 8.47 13.94
CA LEU A 145 -0.61 7.79 14.09
C LEU A 145 -0.89 7.39 15.53
N HIS A 146 0.10 6.76 16.18
CA HIS A 146 -0.03 6.29 17.56
C HIS A 146 -0.19 7.46 18.54
N GLY A 147 0.58 8.51 18.37
CA GLY A 147 0.51 9.69 19.26
C GLY A 147 -0.87 10.37 19.25
N LYS A 148 -1.59 10.26 18.12
CA LYS A 148 -2.91 10.88 17.97
C LYS A 148 -4.07 9.94 18.30
N PHE A 149 -3.98 8.65 17.94
CA PHE A 149 -5.10 7.71 17.99
C PHE A 149 -4.78 6.40 18.71
N GLY A 150 -3.55 6.19 19.15
CA GLY A 150 -3.13 4.97 19.84
C GLY A 150 -3.74 4.85 21.23
N ARG A 151 -4.00 3.62 21.64
CA ARG A 151 -4.53 3.27 22.98
C ARG A 151 -3.60 2.33 23.75
N LEU A 152 -2.95 1.40 23.04
CA LEU A 152 -2.00 0.47 23.63
C LEU A 152 -0.57 1.00 23.53
N PRO A 153 0.33 0.65 24.46
CA PRO A 153 1.74 1.01 24.33
C PRO A 153 2.37 0.42 23.05
N MET A 154 3.27 1.15 22.40
CA MET A 154 3.98 0.67 21.20
C MET A 154 4.66 -0.69 21.38
N LYS A 155 5.13 -1.01 22.58
CA LYS A 155 5.72 -2.32 22.91
C LYS A 155 4.72 -3.47 22.73
N ASP A 156 3.44 -3.24 22.96
CA ASP A 156 2.40 -4.25 22.84
C ASP A 156 1.97 -4.43 21.37
N LEU A 157 2.29 -3.47 20.52
CA LEU A 157 2.08 -3.51 19.08
C LEU A 157 3.26 -4.15 18.33
N LEU A 158 4.49 -3.72 18.66
CA LEU A 158 5.70 -4.15 17.94
C LEU A 158 6.34 -5.40 18.55
N GLY A 159 6.16 -5.68 19.84
CA GLY A 159 6.72 -6.83 20.52
C GLY A 159 6.36 -8.17 19.87
N PRO A 160 5.07 -8.49 19.68
CA PRO A 160 4.66 -9.72 19.00
C PRO A 160 5.23 -9.85 17.58
N VAL A 161 5.40 -8.72 16.87
CA VAL A 161 5.99 -8.71 15.54
C VAL A 161 7.50 -8.95 15.60
N ALA A 162 8.18 -8.41 16.60
CA ALA A 162 9.59 -8.67 16.83
C ALA A 162 9.86 -10.15 17.17
N GLU A 163 9.00 -10.77 17.98
CA GLU A 163 9.04 -12.21 18.25
C GLU A 163 8.85 -13.00 16.95
N LEU A 164 7.84 -12.66 16.15
CA LEU A 164 7.58 -13.29 14.85
C LEU A 164 8.78 -13.18 13.90
N ALA A 165 9.43 -12.03 13.84
CA ALA A 165 10.60 -11.80 12.99
C ALA A 165 11.84 -12.57 13.49
N ARG A 166 11.99 -12.76 14.82
CA ARG A 166 13.07 -13.50 15.43
C ARG A 166 12.91 -15.01 15.24
N ASP A 167 11.73 -15.53 15.55
CA ASP A 167 11.43 -16.96 15.54
C ASP A 167 11.19 -17.46 14.12
N GLY A 168 10.81 -16.56 13.22
CA GLY A 168 10.54 -16.83 11.82
C GLY A 168 9.10 -17.25 11.55
N ALA A 169 8.72 -17.13 10.27
CA ALA A 169 7.41 -17.54 9.78
C ALA A 169 7.53 -18.36 8.49
N PRO A 170 6.60 -19.30 8.23
CA PRO A 170 6.58 -20.03 6.97
C PRO A 170 6.24 -19.09 5.81
N VAL A 171 7.04 -19.15 4.74
CA VAL A 171 6.86 -18.31 3.55
C VAL A 171 5.73 -18.88 2.67
N PRO A 172 4.65 -18.12 2.38
CA PRO A 172 3.56 -18.61 1.55
C PRO A 172 3.95 -18.70 0.07
N GLN A 173 3.20 -19.49 -0.68
CA GLN A 173 3.44 -19.78 -2.10
C GLN A 173 3.63 -18.53 -2.96
N VAL A 174 2.74 -17.54 -2.84
CA VAL A 174 2.77 -16.31 -3.66
C VAL A 174 4.03 -15.50 -3.36
N ILE A 175 4.35 -15.33 -2.07
CA ILE A 175 5.55 -14.60 -1.61
C ILE A 175 6.82 -15.34 -2.05
N ALA A 176 6.91 -16.65 -1.84
CA ALA A 176 8.05 -17.46 -2.29
C ALA A 176 8.28 -17.34 -3.81
N GLY A 177 7.21 -17.36 -4.59
CA GLY A 177 7.26 -17.17 -6.04
C GLY A 177 7.73 -15.78 -6.45
N GLY A 178 7.24 -14.73 -5.80
CA GLY A 178 7.67 -13.33 -6.01
C GLY A 178 9.14 -13.15 -5.66
N TRP A 179 9.54 -13.66 -4.50
CA TRP A 179 10.91 -13.61 -4.01
C TRP A 179 11.90 -14.29 -4.98
N ALA A 180 11.59 -15.53 -5.38
CA ALA A 180 12.42 -16.26 -6.34
C ALA A 180 12.61 -15.52 -7.66
N ARG A 181 11.57 -14.86 -8.18
CA ARG A 181 11.67 -14.03 -9.40
C ARG A 181 12.53 -12.78 -9.20
N SER A 182 12.62 -12.25 -7.99
CA SER A 182 13.34 -11.01 -7.69
C SER A 182 14.85 -11.21 -7.48
N ILE A 183 15.29 -12.42 -7.08
CA ILE A 183 16.69 -12.73 -6.74
C ILE A 183 17.68 -12.30 -7.83
N HIS A 184 17.39 -12.58 -9.10
CA HIS A 184 18.30 -12.26 -10.19
C HIS A 184 18.61 -10.76 -10.31
N ARG A 185 17.71 -9.91 -9.83
CA ARG A 185 17.85 -8.44 -9.84
C ARG A 185 18.64 -7.91 -8.64
N PHE A 186 18.47 -8.57 -7.48
CA PHE A 186 18.91 -8.02 -6.21
C PHE A 186 20.06 -8.75 -5.54
N LYS A 187 20.39 -10.00 -5.96
CA LYS A 187 21.41 -10.84 -5.32
C LYS A 187 22.79 -10.19 -5.14
N ASP A 188 23.14 -9.30 -6.07
CA ASP A 188 24.44 -8.60 -6.08
C ASP A 188 24.36 -7.20 -5.44
N LYS A 189 23.19 -6.83 -4.88
CA LYS A 189 23.05 -5.57 -4.14
C LYS A 189 23.64 -5.71 -2.73
N PRO A 190 24.35 -4.66 -2.24
CA PRO A 190 24.91 -4.67 -0.89
C PRO A 190 23.89 -5.08 0.18
N GLY A 191 24.25 -6.01 1.04
CA GLY A 191 23.45 -6.53 2.16
C GLY A 191 22.28 -7.43 1.77
N PHE A 192 21.82 -7.45 0.52
CA PHE A 192 20.62 -8.20 0.12
C PHE A 192 20.76 -9.72 0.38
N ALA A 193 21.86 -10.32 -0.08
CA ALA A 193 22.06 -11.74 0.06
C ALA A 193 22.19 -12.18 1.52
N GLU A 194 22.77 -11.33 2.38
CA GLU A 194 22.94 -11.59 3.79
C GLU A 194 21.60 -11.72 4.52
N VAL A 195 20.65 -10.84 4.23
CA VAL A 195 19.35 -10.80 4.92
C VAL A 195 18.30 -11.66 4.20
N PHE A 196 18.19 -11.53 2.89
CA PHE A 196 17.07 -12.07 2.12
C PHE A 196 17.38 -13.32 1.30
N MET A 197 18.60 -13.88 1.40
CA MET A 197 18.97 -15.13 0.74
C MET A 197 19.55 -16.16 1.71
N PRO A 198 18.77 -16.65 2.67
CA PRO A 198 19.24 -17.67 3.60
C PRO A 198 19.75 -18.90 2.83
N GLY A 199 21.00 -19.30 3.11
CA GLY A 199 21.66 -20.39 2.35
C GLY A 199 21.94 -20.07 0.88
N GLY A 200 22.04 -18.77 0.51
CA GLY A 200 22.42 -18.29 -0.83
C GLY A 200 21.28 -18.33 -1.87
N ARG A 201 20.02 -18.48 -1.45
CA ARG A 201 18.85 -18.56 -2.35
C ARG A 201 17.60 -17.94 -1.72
N ALA A 202 16.57 -17.73 -2.54
CA ALA A 202 15.24 -17.42 -2.01
C ALA A 202 14.70 -18.57 -1.15
N PRO A 203 13.98 -18.27 -0.05
CA PRO A 203 13.23 -19.28 0.67
C PRO A 203 12.14 -19.89 -0.22
N LYS A 204 11.89 -21.21 -0.04
CA LYS A 204 10.81 -21.91 -0.74
C LYS A 204 9.50 -21.81 0.03
N GLU A 205 8.40 -22.11 -0.64
CA GLU A 205 7.10 -22.29 0.00
C GLU A 205 7.20 -23.22 1.22
N GLY A 206 6.65 -22.78 2.36
CA GLY A 206 6.63 -23.51 3.61
C GLY A 206 7.95 -23.47 4.41
N GLU A 207 9.06 -23.01 3.85
CA GLU A 207 10.29 -22.80 4.62
C GLU A 207 10.13 -21.63 5.58
N VAL A 208 10.71 -21.78 6.78
CA VAL A 208 10.71 -20.72 7.80
C VAL A 208 11.79 -19.71 7.45
N PHE A 209 11.37 -18.46 7.28
CA PHE A 209 12.26 -17.31 7.16
C PHE A 209 12.25 -16.52 8.46
N ALA A 210 13.42 -16.08 8.93
CA ALA A 210 13.60 -15.23 10.10
C ALA A 210 14.48 -14.03 9.75
N ASN A 211 14.23 -12.89 10.41
CA ASN A 211 15.05 -11.69 10.33
C ASN A 211 15.34 -11.15 11.74
N PRO A 212 16.33 -11.72 12.44
CA PRO A 212 16.66 -11.29 13.80
C PRO A 212 17.11 -9.83 13.91
N ALA A 213 17.71 -9.28 12.86
CA ALA A 213 18.11 -7.87 12.84
C ALA A 213 16.88 -6.94 12.82
N LEU A 214 15.86 -7.25 12.01
CA LEU A 214 14.59 -6.54 12.04
C LEU A 214 13.89 -6.67 13.40
N ALA A 215 13.92 -7.87 14.00
CA ALA A 215 13.37 -8.07 15.35
C ALA A 215 14.00 -7.11 16.37
N GLN A 216 15.33 -7.00 16.39
CA GLN A 216 16.04 -6.06 17.24
C GLN A 216 15.69 -4.60 16.95
N THR A 217 15.54 -4.26 15.68
CA THR A 217 15.11 -2.90 15.24
C THR A 217 13.73 -2.57 15.79
N LEU A 218 12.76 -3.49 15.68
CA LEU A 218 11.41 -3.32 16.22
C LEU A 218 11.41 -3.19 17.77
N GLU A 219 12.24 -3.97 18.47
CA GLU A 219 12.39 -3.88 19.92
C GLU A 219 12.97 -2.53 20.35
N ARG A 220 14.00 -2.05 19.65
CA ARG A 220 14.56 -0.70 19.90
C ARG A 220 13.55 0.39 19.69
N LEU A 221 12.75 0.33 18.61
CA LEU A 221 11.66 1.26 18.35
C LEU A 221 10.60 1.21 19.46
N ALA A 222 10.21 -0.01 19.88
CA ALA A 222 9.23 -0.21 20.95
C ALA A 222 9.66 0.37 22.29
N ALA A 223 10.96 0.29 22.60
CA ALA A 223 11.53 0.74 23.86
C ALA A 223 11.93 2.23 23.87
N GLY A 224 12.56 2.68 22.78
CA GLY A 224 13.20 4.00 22.69
C GLY A 224 12.42 5.05 21.89
N GLY A 225 11.34 4.62 21.23
CA GLY A 225 10.48 5.52 20.47
C GLY A 225 11.09 5.99 19.15
N ARG A 226 10.48 7.00 18.56
CA ARG A 226 10.84 7.58 17.27
C ARG A 226 12.31 8.00 17.14
N ASP A 227 12.85 8.60 18.17
CA ASP A 227 14.18 9.19 18.11
C ASP A 227 15.30 8.16 17.98
N VAL A 228 15.09 6.91 18.38
CA VAL A 228 16.03 5.81 18.12
C VAL A 228 16.25 5.59 16.63
N PHE A 229 15.20 5.77 15.83
CA PHE A 229 15.28 5.60 14.37
C PHE A 229 15.85 6.84 13.67
N TYR A 230 15.49 8.05 14.09
CA TYR A 230 15.82 9.26 13.32
C TYR A 230 17.00 10.06 13.90
N ARG A 231 17.41 9.82 15.15
CA ARG A 231 18.49 10.56 15.84
C ARG A 231 19.46 9.66 16.58
N GLY A 232 19.13 8.36 16.69
CA GLY A 232 19.90 7.40 17.44
C GLY A 232 20.62 6.40 16.53
N GLU A 233 20.95 5.28 17.15
CA GLU A 233 21.81 4.25 16.56
C GLU A 233 21.30 3.64 15.25
N ILE A 234 19.97 3.60 15.01
CA ILE A 234 19.43 3.07 13.76
C ILE A 234 19.79 4.01 12.60
N ALA A 235 19.59 5.32 12.77
CA ALA A 235 20.02 6.31 11.79
C ALA A 235 21.53 6.26 11.55
N GLU A 236 22.34 6.13 12.61
CA GLU A 236 23.81 6.03 12.50
C GLU A 236 24.21 4.81 11.65
N GLN A 237 23.59 3.67 11.85
CA GLN A 237 23.86 2.45 11.07
C GLN A 237 23.43 2.58 9.60
N ILE A 238 22.28 3.21 9.34
CA ILE A 238 21.80 3.46 7.96
C ILE A 238 22.71 4.44 7.25
N VAL A 239 23.12 5.54 7.90
CA VAL A 239 24.00 6.54 7.32
C VAL A 239 25.39 5.95 7.05
N ALA A 240 25.95 5.19 7.99
CA ALA A 240 27.23 4.51 7.78
C ALA A 240 27.21 3.55 6.57
N PHE A 241 26.14 2.76 6.44
CA PHE A 241 25.94 1.90 5.26
C PHE A 241 25.78 2.74 3.98
N SER A 242 25.04 3.85 4.03
CA SER A 242 24.92 4.77 2.90
C SER A 242 26.27 5.29 2.42
N ASP A 243 27.12 5.71 3.34
CA ASP A 243 28.47 6.18 3.02
C ASP A 243 29.33 5.07 2.38
N GLU A 244 29.24 3.84 2.90
CA GLU A 244 29.96 2.67 2.38
C GLU A 244 29.61 2.38 0.92
N VAL A 245 28.33 2.49 0.55
CA VAL A 245 27.84 2.15 -0.81
C VAL A 245 27.75 3.37 -1.74
N GLY A 246 28.24 4.53 -1.30
CA GLY A 246 28.21 5.77 -2.08
C GLY A 246 26.85 6.43 -2.18
N GLY A 247 26.03 6.25 -1.15
CA GLY A 247 24.73 6.93 -0.98
C GLY A 247 24.88 8.39 -0.52
N PHE A 248 23.76 9.02 -0.20
CA PHE A 248 23.71 10.46 0.05
C PHE A 248 23.08 10.82 1.41
N PHE A 249 22.73 9.85 2.23
CA PHE A 249 22.14 10.11 3.53
C PHE A 249 23.08 10.80 4.50
N SER A 250 22.54 11.66 5.34
CA SER A 250 23.25 12.24 6.48
C SER A 250 22.38 12.14 7.74
N MET A 251 22.99 12.17 8.91
CA MET A 251 22.27 12.23 10.20
C MET A 251 21.33 13.43 10.27
N GLN A 252 21.67 14.54 9.61
CA GLN A 252 20.82 15.72 9.59
C GLN A 252 19.55 15.52 8.76
N ASP A 253 19.61 14.73 7.67
CA ASP A 253 18.43 14.38 6.87
C ASP A 253 17.44 13.56 7.70
N PHE A 254 17.92 12.57 8.44
CA PHE A 254 17.10 11.78 9.37
C PHE A 254 16.52 12.64 10.49
N ALA A 255 17.35 13.42 11.16
CA ALA A 255 16.92 14.28 12.29
C ALA A 255 15.87 15.33 11.90
N ASN A 256 15.87 15.75 10.63
CA ASN A 256 14.93 16.73 10.08
C ASN A 256 13.67 16.09 9.48
N HIS A 257 13.61 14.77 9.38
CA HIS A 257 12.42 14.11 8.82
C HIS A 257 11.22 14.29 9.74
N THR A 258 10.07 14.60 9.15
CA THR A 258 8.76 14.67 9.80
C THR A 258 7.68 14.26 8.81
N SER A 259 6.71 13.48 9.27
CA SER A 259 5.46 13.24 8.55
C SER A 259 4.54 14.47 8.61
N GLU A 260 3.57 14.54 7.72
CA GLU A 260 2.66 15.68 7.60
C GLU A 260 1.21 15.25 7.71
N TRP A 261 0.47 15.87 8.63
CA TRP A 261 -0.98 15.77 8.65
C TRP A 261 -1.53 16.68 7.56
N VAL A 262 -2.31 16.10 6.64
CA VAL A 262 -2.87 16.78 5.46
C VAL A 262 -4.39 16.70 5.46
N GLU A 263 -5.06 17.70 4.90
CA GLU A 263 -6.51 17.61 4.69
C GLU A 263 -6.79 16.74 3.45
N PRO A 264 -7.57 15.65 3.59
CA PRO A 264 -7.95 14.82 2.46
C PRO A 264 -8.72 15.59 1.39
N ILE A 265 -8.47 15.28 0.13
CA ILE A 265 -9.20 15.79 -1.03
C ILE A 265 -10.32 14.82 -1.43
N SER A 266 -11.35 15.30 -2.11
CA SER A 266 -12.45 14.43 -2.50
C SER A 266 -13.09 14.81 -3.83
N THR A 267 -13.84 13.86 -4.38
CA THR A 267 -14.82 14.11 -5.43
C THR A 267 -16.10 13.31 -5.16
N THR A 268 -17.19 13.72 -5.80
CA THR A 268 -18.41 12.93 -5.81
C THR A 268 -18.40 11.98 -6.99
N TYR A 269 -18.90 10.77 -6.81
CA TYR A 269 -19.10 9.80 -7.86
C TYR A 269 -20.41 9.03 -7.62
N ARG A 270 -21.41 9.22 -8.47
CA ARG A 270 -22.71 8.53 -8.41
C ARG A 270 -23.37 8.59 -7.03
N GLY A 271 -23.32 9.76 -6.39
CA GLY A 271 -23.94 10.02 -5.10
C GLY A 271 -23.11 9.61 -3.88
N LEU A 272 -21.89 9.11 -4.08
CA LEU A 272 -20.92 8.84 -3.04
C LEU A 272 -19.81 9.89 -3.07
N THR A 273 -19.29 10.26 -1.89
CA THR A 273 -18.06 11.05 -1.79
C THR A 273 -16.88 10.10 -1.63
N VAL A 274 -15.88 10.24 -2.50
CA VAL A 274 -14.66 9.46 -2.49
C VAL A 274 -13.51 10.37 -2.08
N TRP A 275 -12.74 9.92 -1.09
CA TRP A 275 -11.67 10.68 -0.48
C TRP A 275 -10.31 10.08 -0.80
N GLU A 276 -9.30 10.92 -0.96
CA GLU A 276 -7.90 10.56 -1.18
C GLU A 276 -6.98 11.57 -0.51
N LEU A 277 -5.68 11.25 -0.42
CA LEU A 277 -4.69 12.22 0.01
C LEU A 277 -4.31 13.17 -1.13
N PRO A 278 -4.01 14.45 -0.83
CA PRO A 278 -3.47 15.37 -1.82
C PRO A 278 -2.08 14.91 -2.31
N PRO A 279 -1.57 15.42 -3.44
CA PRO A 279 -0.20 15.15 -3.88
C PRO A 279 0.82 15.47 -2.76
N ASN A 280 1.89 14.71 -2.66
CA ASN A 280 2.67 13.93 -3.66
C ASN A 280 2.17 12.51 -3.97
N PRO A 281 1.39 11.80 -3.12
CA PRO A 281 0.83 10.50 -3.49
C PRO A 281 -0.14 10.60 -4.69
N GLN A 282 -0.56 9.43 -5.18
CA GLN A 282 -1.25 9.32 -6.47
C GLN A 282 -2.78 9.28 -6.38
N GLY A 283 -3.34 9.47 -5.18
CA GLY A 283 -4.78 9.38 -4.94
C GLY A 283 -5.63 10.30 -5.83
N LEU A 284 -5.13 11.50 -6.10
CA LEU A 284 -5.76 12.45 -7.03
C LEU A 284 -6.07 11.81 -8.41
N ALA A 285 -5.23 10.89 -8.92
CA ALA A 285 -5.48 10.22 -10.20
C ALA A 285 -6.72 9.30 -10.15
N ALA A 286 -6.97 8.65 -9.01
CA ALA A 286 -8.18 7.85 -8.83
C ALA A 286 -9.43 8.72 -8.87
N LEU A 287 -9.41 9.88 -8.22
CA LEU A 287 -10.51 10.85 -8.24
C LEU A 287 -10.74 11.41 -9.65
N GLN A 288 -9.67 11.73 -10.40
CA GLN A 288 -9.79 12.14 -11.79
C GLN A 288 -10.41 11.05 -12.68
N MET A 289 -9.98 9.80 -12.50
CA MET A 289 -10.58 8.66 -13.23
C MET A 289 -12.07 8.54 -12.93
N LEU A 290 -12.49 8.65 -11.68
CA LEU A 290 -13.91 8.61 -11.30
C LEU A 290 -14.69 9.73 -11.97
N ASN A 291 -14.17 10.96 -12.00
CA ASN A 291 -14.80 12.09 -12.67
C ASN A 291 -14.96 11.85 -14.18
N ILE A 292 -13.95 11.28 -14.85
CA ILE A 292 -14.05 10.93 -16.28
C ILE A 292 -15.11 9.83 -16.49
N LEU A 293 -15.10 8.78 -15.66
CA LEU A 293 -16.01 7.63 -15.76
C LEU A 293 -17.47 7.99 -15.48
N GLU A 294 -17.73 9.07 -14.76
CA GLU A 294 -19.10 9.50 -14.42
C GLU A 294 -19.92 9.85 -15.67
N GLY A 295 -19.25 10.29 -16.74
CA GLY A 295 -19.88 10.59 -18.04
C GLY A 295 -20.33 9.37 -18.85
N PHE A 296 -20.07 8.13 -18.39
CA PHE A 296 -20.39 6.90 -19.12
C PHE A 296 -21.32 5.99 -18.31
N ASP A 297 -22.17 5.21 -18.98
CA ASP A 297 -22.99 4.20 -18.33
C ASP A 297 -22.20 2.89 -18.09
N VAL A 298 -21.29 2.95 -17.12
CA VAL A 298 -20.42 1.83 -16.74
C VAL A 298 -21.22 0.59 -16.31
N ALA A 299 -22.40 0.81 -15.69
CA ALA A 299 -23.25 -0.28 -15.21
C ALA A 299 -23.84 -1.08 -16.37
N ALA A 300 -24.28 -0.40 -17.43
CA ALA A 300 -24.83 -1.04 -18.62
C ALA A 300 -23.78 -1.81 -19.43
N MET A 301 -22.50 -1.40 -19.37
CA MET A 301 -21.42 -2.12 -20.06
C MET A 301 -21.19 -3.53 -19.52
N GLY A 302 -21.38 -3.72 -18.22
CA GLY A 302 -21.07 -4.96 -17.53
C GLY A 302 -19.56 -5.17 -17.30
N ARG A 303 -19.21 -5.63 -16.12
CA ARG A 303 -17.82 -5.72 -15.63
C ARG A 303 -16.88 -6.58 -16.50
N ASP A 304 -17.41 -7.60 -17.15
CA ASP A 304 -16.62 -8.57 -17.93
C ASP A 304 -16.56 -8.22 -19.43
N SER A 305 -17.14 -7.07 -19.82
CA SER A 305 -17.15 -6.64 -21.22
C SER A 305 -15.84 -6.00 -21.66
N THR A 306 -15.52 -6.09 -22.94
CA THR A 306 -14.40 -5.37 -23.56
C THR A 306 -14.55 -3.86 -23.40
N ASP A 307 -15.76 -3.33 -23.54
CA ASP A 307 -16.05 -1.89 -23.45
C ASP A 307 -15.75 -1.35 -22.05
N PHE A 308 -16.10 -2.12 -21.00
CA PHE A 308 -15.77 -1.75 -19.62
C PHE A 308 -14.25 -1.62 -19.42
N TRP A 309 -13.50 -2.64 -19.81
CA TRP A 309 -12.04 -2.61 -19.63
C TRP A 309 -11.35 -1.60 -20.55
N HIS A 310 -11.85 -1.41 -21.76
CA HIS A 310 -11.38 -0.36 -22.66
C HIS A 310 -11.53 1.01 -22.02
N LEU A 311 -12.72 1.33 -21.52
CA LEU A 311 -13.01 2.61 -20.87
C LEU A 311 -12.13 2.85 -19.63
N MET A 312 -11.99 1.83 -18.78
CA MET A 312 -11.14 1.90 -17.58
C MET A 312 -9.68 2.21 -17.93
N VAL A 313 -9.14 1.57 -18.95
CA VAL A 313 -7.77 1.79 -19.42
C VAL A 313 -7.60 3.18 -20.04
N GLU A 314 -8.53 3.63 -20.86
CA GLU A 314 -8.46 4.96 -21.47
C GLU A 314 -8.58 6.07 -20.42
N ALA A 315 -9.50 5.97 -19.46
CA ALA A 315 -9.59 6.91 -18.34
C ALA A 315 -8.29 6.96 -17.52
N LYS A 316 -7.67 5.77 -17.27
CA LYS A 316 -6.38 5.69 -16.59
C LYS A 316 -5.29 6.42 -17.39
N LYS A 317 -5.19 6.22 -18.70
CA LYS A 317 -4.18 6.90 -19.53
C LYS A 317 -4.29 8.42 -19.40
N LEU A 318 -5.50 8.98 -19.41
CA LEU A 318 -5.75 10.40 -19.27
C LEU A 318 -5.31 10.93 -17.90
N ALA A 319 -5.74 10.30 -16.82
CA ALA A 319 -5.39 10.70 -15.46
C ALA A 319 -3.87 10.56 -15.19
N TYR A 320 -3.23 9.52 -15.75
CA TYR A 320 -1.79 9.30 -15.58
C TYR A 320 -0.93 10.22 -16.45
N ALA A 321 -1.44 10.71 -17.57
CA ALA A 321 -0.79 11.77 -18.31
C ALA A 321 -0.75 13.07 -17.50
N ASP A 322 -1.88 13.42 -16.85
CA ASP A 322 -1.95 14.56 -15.95
C ASP A 322 -1.03 14.38 -14.74
N ARG A 323 -1.01 13.17 -14.13
CA ARG A 323 -0.10 12.84 -13.06
C ARG A 323 1.36 13.06 -13.44
N ALA A 324 1.77 12.59 -14.60
CA ALA A 324 3.15 12.73 -15.06
C ALA A 324 3.58 14.20 -15.25
N ARG A 325 2.63 15.09 -15.51
CA ARG A 325 2.88 16.50 -15.76
C ARG A 325 2.79 17.38 -14.51
N TYR A 326 1.82 17.10 -13.64
CA TYR A 326 1.40 18.05 -12.61
C TYR A 326 1.67 17.59 -11.19
N TYR A 327 1.75 16.26 -10.90
CA TYR A 327 1.90 15.82 -9.52
C TYR A 327 3.34 15.94 -9.05
N ALA A 328 3.49 16.57 -7.92
CA ALA A 328 4.77 16.76 -7.24
C ALA A 328 4.52 17.01 -5.75
N ASP A 329 5.59 17.10 -4.99
CA ASP A 329 5.54 17.60 -3.61
C ASP A 329 5.12 19.08 -3.65
N MET A 330 3.97 19.38 -3.06
CA MET A 330 3.35 20.71 -3.08
C MET A 330 4.15 21.78 -2.33
N GLN A 331 5.16 21.40 -1.56
CA GLN A 331 6.11 22.34 -0.96
C GLN A 331 7.12 22.89 -2.00
N PHE A 332 7.32 22.19 -3.10
CA PHE A 332 8.32 22.54 -4.13
C PHE A 332 7.72 22.86 -5.50
N ALA A 333 6.43 22.54 -5.70
CA ALA A 333 5.75 22.80 -6.97
C ALA A 333 4.28 23.15 -6.75
N GLU A 334 3.75 24.00 -7.60
CA GLU A 334 2.31 24.27 -7.66
C GLU A 334 1.60 23.13 -8.41
N VAL A 335 0.65 22.47 -7.72
CA VAL A 335 -0.19 21.42 -8.28
C VAL A 335 -1.62 21.94 -8.35
N PRO A 336 -2.23 22.07 -9.54
CA PRO A 336 -3.58 22.63 -9.70
C PRO A 336 -4.66 21.59 -9.33
N VAL A 337 -4.77 21.26 -8.03
CA VAL A 337 -5.62 20.16 -7.52
C VAL A 337 -7.11 20.42 -7.83
N GLU A 338 -7.58 21.66 -7.61
CA GLU A 338 -8.99 22.02 -7.82
C GLU A 338 -9.38 21.91 -9.30
N GLU A 339 -8.53 22.40 -10.21
CA GLU A 339 -8.74 22.33 -11.64
C GLU A 339 -8.73 20.89 -12.14
N LEU A 340 -7.77 20.08 -11.70
CA LEU A 340 -7.67 18.66 -12.05
C LEU A 340 -8.87 17.84 -11.54
N LEU A 341 -9.50 18.23 -10.43
CA LEU A 341 -10.70 17.60 -9.88
C LEU A 341 -12.00 18.19 -10.43
N SER A 342 -11.97 19.27 -11.20
CA SER A 342 -13.19 19.86 -11.71
C SER A 342 -13.94 18.92 -12.67
N LYS A 343 -15.27 18.90 -12.57
CA LYS A 343 -16.13 18.08 -13.46
C LYS A 343 -16.04 18.55 -14.90
N ASP A 344 -15.85 19.86 -15.13
CA ASP A 344 -15.71 20.44 -16.46
C ASP A 344 -14.42 19.94 -17.13
N TYR A 345 -13.30 19.93 -16.40
CA TYR A 345 -12.05 19.38 -16.89
C TYR A 345 -12.19 17.89 -17.23
N ALA A 346 -12.81 17.11 -16.35
CA ALA A 346 -13.04 15.69 -16.58
C ALA A 346 -13.93 15.43 -17.80
N ALA A 347 -14.94 16.28 -18.04
CA ALA A 347 -15.79 16.19 -19.23
C ALA A 347 -15.00 16.47 -20.53
N GLU A 348 -14.08 17.44 -20.51
CA GLU A 348 -13.19 17.69 -21.66
C GLU A 348 -12.24 16.51 -21.90
N ARG A 349 -11.67 15.94 -20.84
CA ARG A 349 -10.79 14.76 -20.94
C ARG A 349 -11.56 13.55 -21.47
N ALA A 350 -12.79 13.33 -21.04
CA ALA A 350 -13.66 12.24 -21.51
C ALA A 350 -13.91 12.25 -23.02
N LYS A 351 -13.96 13.43 -23.66
CA LYS A 351 -14.12 13.57 -25.13
C LYS A 351 -12.96 12.97 -25.93
N LEU A 352 -11.80 12.77 -25.30
CA LEU A 352 -10.62 12.18 -25.93
C LEU A 352 -10.71 10.65 -26.02
N ILE A 353 -11.70 10.03 -25.35
CA ILE A 353 -11.89 8.56 -25.36
C ILE A 353 -12.68 8.16 -26.61
N ASP A 354 -12.04 7.42 -27.51
CA ASP A 354 -12.69 6.75 -28.62
C ASP A 354 -13.01 5.30 -28.23
N MET A 355 -14.29 5.00 -28.00
CA MET A 355 -14.75 3.66 -27.56
C MET A 355 -14.47 2.54 -28.58
N LYS A 356 -14.05 2.86 -29.81
CA LYS A 356 -13.74 1.89 -30.86
C LYS A 356 -12.24 1.70 -31.08
N ARG A 357 -11.40 2.56 -30.50
CA ARG A 357 -9.96 2.56 -30.76
C ARG A 357 -9.17 3.02 -29.56
N ALA A 358 -8.24 2.19 -29.10
CA ALA A 358 -7.31 2.56 -28.04
C ALA A 358 -6.37 3.70 -28.46
N ALA A 359 -6.24 4.72 -27.61
CA ALA A 359 -5.26 5.78 -27.79
C ALA A 359 -3.84 5.21 -27.70
N ARG A 360 -2.97 5.59 -28.66
CA ARG A 360 -1.55 5.18 -28.64
C ARG A 360 -0.70 6.08 -27.75
N SER A 361 -1.09 7.33 -27.64
CA SER A 361 -0.48 8.35 -26.77
C SER A 361 -1.56 9.28 -26.27
N VAL A 362 -1.35 9.88 -25.13
CA VAL A 362 -2.26 10.86 -24.51
C VAL A 362 -1.41 12.00 -23.98
N ASP A 363 -1.73 13.24 -24.38
CA ASP A 363 -1.14 14.43 -23.79
C ASP A 363 -1.78 14.75 -22.42
N PRO A 364 -1.02 15.38 -21.49
CA PRO A 364 0.31 16.00 -21.67
C PRO A 364 1.44 15.02 -21.49
N GLY A 365 1.68 13.94 -21.44
CA GLY A 365 2.92 13.18 -21.38
C GLY A 365 2.76 11.68 -21.55
N ASN A 366 3.83 11.03 -21.92
CA ASN A 366 3.87 9.58 -22.00
C ASN A 366 4.25 9.03 -20.62
N PRO A 367 3.31 8.48 -19.82
CA PRO A 367 3.67 7.90 -18.53
C PRO A 367 4.40 6.59 -18.80
N MET A 368 5.69 6.55 -18.51
CA MET A 368 6.37 5.28 -18.33
C MET A 368 5.83 4.66 -17.03
N VAL A 369 4.94 3.68 -17.17
CA VAL A 369 4.41 2.91 -16.05
C VAL A 369 5.41 1.81 -15.73
N ASP A 370 6.21 2.00 -14.68
CA ASP A 370 6.85 0.91 -13.99
C ASP A 370 5.83 0.34 -12.98
N HIS A 371 5.69 -0.98 -12.92
CA HIS A 371 4.80 -1.65 -11.98
C HIS A 371 5.48 -1.68 -10.61
N GLY A 372 5.03 -0.84 -9.67
CA GLY A 372 5.44 -0.90 -8.27
C GLY A 372 4.66 -1.98 -7.50
N ASP A 373 5.33 -2.61 -6.54
CA ASP A 373 4.70 -3.45 -5.52
C ASP A 373 4.41 -2.61 -4.28
N THR A 374 3.24 -2.85 -3.66
CA THR A 374 2.76 -2.05 -2.54
C THR A 374 1.82 -2.91 -1.71
N THR A 375 1.84 -2.75 -0.39
CA THR A 375 0.86 -3.40 0.48
C THR A 375 -0.18 -2.41 0.97
N PHE A 376 -1.42 -2.88 1.05
CA PHE A 376 -2.56 -2.12 1.52
C PHE A 376 -3.26 -2.88 2.64
N LEU A 377 -3.68 -2.17 3.66
CA LEU A 377 -4.45 -2.73 4.77
C LEU A 377 -5.57 -1.80 5.19
N VAL A 378 -6.57 -2.39 5.82
CA VAL A 378 -7.68 -1.69 6.47
C VAL A 378 -7.90 -2.26 7.86
N ALA A 379 -8.27 -1.42 8.79
CA ALA A 379 -8.67 -1.82 10.13
C ALA A 379 -9.91 -1.03 10.57
N ALA A 380 -10.75 -1.67 11.37
CA ALA A 380 -11.90 -1.05 12.00
C ALA A 380 -11.99 -1.55 13.45
N ASP A 381 -12.18 -0.67 14.41
CA ASP A 381 -12.41 -1.07 15.78
C ASP A 381 -13.91 -1.12 16.14
N LYS A 382 -14.21 -1.58 17.36
CA LYS A 382 -15.59 -1.70 17.86
C LYS A 382 -16.26 -0.35 18.12
N ASP A 383 -15.48 0.72 18.23
CA ASP A 383 -15.97 2.07 18.53
C ASP A 383 -16.24 2.89 17.26
N GLY A 384 -15.96 2.30 16.07
CA GLY A 384 -16.27 2.87 14.77
C GLY A 384 -15.12 3.67 14.14
N MET A 385 -13.90 3.62 14.71
CA MET A 385 -12.72 4.15 14.03
C MET A 385 -12.35 3.28 12.84
N LEU A 386 -12.06 3.92 11.71
CA LEU A 386 -11.66 3.25 10.48
C LEU A 386 -10.27 3.74 10.06
N VAL A 387 -9.44 2.83 9.62
CA VAL A 387 -8.11 3.12 9.06
C VAL A 387 -7.97 2.50 7.69
N SER A 388 -7.49 3.30 6.75
CA SER A 388 -7.01 2.90 5.43
C SER A 388 -5.53 3.28 5.36
N LEU A 389 -4.65 2.29 5.24
CA LEU A 389 -3.19 2.50 5.26
C LEU A 389 -2.55 1.77 4.10
N ILE A 390 -1.66 2.46 3.41
CA ILE A 390 -0.83 1.93 2.33
C ILE A 390 0.64 2.16 2.66
N GLN A 391 1.47 1.16 2.39
CA GLN A 391 2.90 1.20 2.64
C GLN A 391 3.65 0.51 1.49
N SER A 392 4.78 1.07 1.11
CA SER A 392 5.52 0.59 -0.05
C SER A 392 7.01 0.86 0.05
N ASN A 393 7.79 -0.03 -0.55
CA ASN A 393 9.17 0.21 -0.96
C ASN A 393 9.24 0.60 -2.45
N TYR A 394 8.13 0.99 -3.07
CA TYR A 394 7.93 1.37 -4.47
C TYR A 394 7.90 0.19 -5.45
N THR A 395 8.90 -0.66 -5.53
CA THR A 395 8.94 -1.81 -6.45
C THR A 395 9.77 -2.95 -5.88
N GLY A 396 9.17 -4.14 -5.77
CA GLY A 396 9.81 -5.32 -5.22
C GLY A 396 10.47 -5.03 -3.86
N PHE A 397 11.69 -5.42 -3.68
CA PHE A 397 12.51 -5.07 -2.51
C PHE A 397 13.08 -3.64 -2.55
N GLY A 398 12.36 -2.67 -3.10
CA GLY A 398 12.83 -1.29 -3.24
C GLY A 398 14.06 -1.19 -4.15
N SER A 399 15.09 -0.49 -3.70
CA SER A 399 16.38 -0.41 -4.41
C SER A 399 17.18 -1.71 -4.38
N GLY A 400 16.82 -2.64 -3.50
CA GLY A 400 17.52 -3.89 -3.23
C GLY A 400 18.76 -3.74 -2.34
N HIS A 401 19.09 -2.53 -1.89
CA HIS A 401 20.13 -2.33 -0.88
C HIS A 401 19.52 -2.58 0.49
N VAL A 402 20.23 -3.32 1.32
CA VAL A 402 19.75 -3.74 2.63
C VAL A 402 20.83 -3.43 3.66
N VAL A 403 20.45 -2.84 4.78
CA VAL A 403 21.33 -2.57 5.90
C VAL A 403 21.31 -3.77 6.84
N PRO A 404 22.31 -4.68 6.82
CA PRO A 404 22.23 -5.96 7.54
C PRO A 404 22.10 -5.78 9.06
N ALA A 405 22.72 -4.75 9.60
CA ALA A 405 22.70 -4.46 11.03
C ALA A 405 21.30 -4.11 11.58
N VAL A 406 20.40 -3.62 10.72
CA VAL A 406 19.02 -3.26 11.09
C VAL A 406 17.97 -4.12 10.40
N GLY A 407 18.35 -4.93 9.42
CA GLY A 407 17.49 -5.89 8.73
C GLY A 407 16.47 -5.25 7.77
N ILE A 408 16.72 -4.04 7.27
CA ILE A 408 15.82 -3.27 6.40
C ILE A 408 16.53 -2.78 5.16
#